data_64efd449761e0ad629814d60f4e1e748
#
_entry.id   64efd449761e0ad629814d60f4e1e748
#
_cell.length_a   1.000
_cell.length_b   1.000
_cell.length_c   1.000
_cell.angle_alpha   90.00
_cell.angle_beta   90.00
_cell.angle_gamma   90.00
#
_symmetry.space_group_name_H-M   'P 1'
#
loop_
_entity.id
_entity.type
_entity.pdbx_description
1 polymer ?
#
loop_
_entity_poly.entity_id
_entity_poly.type
_entity_poly.pdbx_seq_one_letter_code
_entity_poly.pdbx_strand_id
1 'polypeptide(L)'
;MSNTAIVEQFVKALGAGDAETGLPLLAPNVQVSEPAGLPMGGEYDGLEAFLGFFAQVADTYDVKIHDVNVIDGGDIAIALIDLTWTSLATTKKLDTQFVEIYTTDEDKITSISVFPKDTRALYELTLPTQ
;
A
#
# COMPACT_ATOMS: atom_id res chain seq x y z
N MET A 1 -14.40 9.90 -12.59
CA MET A 1 -14.61 8.65 -11.80
C MET A 1 -14.87 8.98 -10.35
N SER A 2 -15.62 8.14 -9.66
CA SER A 2 -15.80 8.29 -8.21
C SER A 2 -14.48 8.00 -7.48
N ASN A 3 -14.35 8.51 -6.26
CA ASN A 3 -13.18 8.25 -5.41
C ASN A 3 -12.96 6.75 -5.21
N THR A 4 -14.04 6.00 -4.94
CA THR A 4 -13.96 4.56 -4.72
C THR A 4 -13.50 3.82 -5.97
N ALA A 5 -13.96 4.23 -7.16
CA ALA A 5 -13.56 3.61 -8.42
C ALA A 5 -12.06 3.81 -8.71
N ILE A 6 -11.55 5.02 -8.45
CA ILE A 6 -10.13 5.35 -8.64
C ILE A 6 -9.27 4.48 -7.72
N VAL A 7 -9.62 4.41 -6.43
CA VAL A 7 -8.87 3.65 -5.43
C VAL A 7 -8.93 2.15 -5.72
N GLU A 8 -10.10 1.63 -6.09
CA GLU A 8 -10.25 0.23 -6.44
C GLU A 8 -9.36 -0.14 -7.62
N GLN A 9 -9.37 0.69 -8.67
CA GLN A 9 -8.54 0.47 -9.85
C GLN A 9 -7.05 0.49 -9.48
N PHE A 10 -6.64 1.45 -8.63
CA PHE A 10 -5.25 1.58 -8.20
C PHE A 10 -4.78 0.34 -7.43
N VAL A 11 -5.53 -0.07 -6.40
CA VAL A 11 -5.14 -1.19 -5.55
C VAL A 11 -5.10 -2.49 -6.36
N LYS A 12 -6.08 -2.73 -7.22
CA LYS A 12 -6.12 -3.91 -8.08
C LYS A 12 -4.96 -3.94 -9.06
N ALA A 13 -4.63 -2.80 -9.65
CA ALA A 13 -3.51 -2.69 -10.60
C ALA A 13 -2.18 -3.01 -9.90
N LEU A 14 -1.94 -2.43 -8.73
CA LEU A 14 -0.70 -2.71 -7.97
C LEU A 14 -0.64 -4.17 -7.53
N GLY A 15 -1.75 -4.74 -7.10
CA GLY A 15 -1.81 -6.16 -6.70
C GLY A 15 -1.55 -7.12 -7.85
N ALA A 16 -1.84 -6.70 -9.08
CA ALA A 16 -1.57 -7.49 -10.29
C ALA A 16 -0.18 -7.23 -10.87
N GLY A 17 0.62 -6.36 -10.25
CA GLY A 17 1.93 -5.95 -10.79
C GLY A 17 1.83 -5.03 -11.99
N ASP A 18 0.68 -4.39 -12.20
CA ASP A 18 0.40 -3.53 -13.35
C ASP A 18 0.66 -2.06 -13.00
N ALA A 19 1.93 -1.69 -12.91
CA ALA A 19 2.34 -0.32 -12.61
C ALA A 19 1.90 0.66 -13.71
N GLU A 20 1.83 0.21 -14.95
CA GLU A 20 1.43 1.03 -16.09
C GLU A 20 0.02 1.59 -15.92
N THR A 21 -0.90 0.80 -15.35
CA THR A 21 -2.27 1.22 -15.05
C THR A 21 -2.36 1.98 -13.74
N GLY A 22 -1.64 1.55 -12.71
CA GLY A 22 -1.77 2.08 -11.35
C GLY A 22 -1.09 3.43 -11.15
N LEU A 23 0.15 3.58 -11.60
CA LEU A 23 0.93 4.80 -11.32
C LEU A 23 0.32 6.09 -11.89
N PRO A 24 -0.29 6.08 -13.10
CA PRO A 24 -0.94 7.29 -13.61
C PRO A 24 -2.12 7.81 -12.77
N LEU A 25 -2.65 6.98 -11.86
CA LEU A 25 -3.74 7.39 -10.96
C LEU A 25 -3.25 8.21 -9.77
N LEU A 26 -1.93 8.29 -9.57
CA LEU A 26 -1.34 9.09 -8.48
C LEU A 26 -1.08 10.51 -8.95
N ALA A 27 -1.40 11.49 -8.08
CA ALA A 27 -1.02 12.87 -8.31
C ALA A 27 0.51 13.01 -8.18
N PRO A 28 1.15 13.94 -8.92
CA PRO A 28 2.60 14.15 -8.79
C PRO A 28 3.04 14.52 -7.39
N ASN A 29 2.18 15.18 -6.62
CA ASN A 29 2.44 15.62 -5.24
C ASN A 29 1.78 14.70 -4.20
N VAL A 30 1.52 13.44 -4.54
CA VAL A 30 0.90 12.49 -3.62
C VAL A 30 1.69 12.40 -2.32
N GLN A 31 0.97 12.35 -1.20
CA GLN A 31 1.56 12.19 0.13
C GLN A 31 1.19 10.80 0.67
N VAL A 32 2.20 10.04 1.07
CA VAL A 32 1.98 8.68 1.57
C VAL A 32 2.54 8.55 2.98
N SER A 33 1.69 8.11 3.90
CA SER A 33 2.06 7.86 5.29
C SER A 33 2.10 6.36 5.54
N GLU A 34 3.29 5.84 5.83
CA GLU A 34 3.51 4.43 6.13
C GLU A 34 3.84 4.25 7.62
N PRO A 35 3.57 3.06 8.19
CA PRO A 35 3.82 2.85 9.63
C PRO A 35 5.27 3.06 10.00
N ALA A 36 5.53 3.91 10.99
CA ALA A 36 6.89 4.21 11.44
C ALA A 36 7.61 2.99 12.04
N GLY A 37 6.86 1.97 12.47
CA GLY A 37 7.44 0.75 13.03
C GLY A 37 8.06 -0.20 12.01
N LEU A 38 7.92 0.06 10.71
CA LEU A 38 8.56 -0.74 9.66
C LEU A 38 9.91 -0.14 9.27
N PRO A 39 10.86 -0.96 8.81
CA PRO A 39 12.18 -0.45 8.39
C PRO A 39 12.09 0.64 7.31
N MET A 40 11.11 0.53 6.40
CA MET A 40 10.86 1.50 5.35
C MET A 40 9.69 2.44 5.69
N GLY A 41 9.30 2.52 6.98
CA GLY A 41 8.19 3.37 7.40
C GLY A 41 8.52 4.85 7.37
N GLY A 42 7.51 5.68 7.51
CA GLY A 42 7.65 7.13 7.54
C GLY A 42 6.76 7.83 6.52
N GLU A 43 7.06 9.10 6.29
CA GLU A 43 6.31 9.95 5.38
C GLU A 43 7.03 10.07 4.05
N TYR A 44 6.29 9.94 2.95
CA TYR A 44 6.83 10.03 1.59
C TYR A 44 6.07 11.12 0.85
N ASP A 45 6.76 12.20 0.49
CA ASP A 45 6.18 13.34 -0.21
C ASP A 45 6.53 13.27 -1.69
N GLY A 46 5.51 13.15 -2.52
CA GLY A 46 5.63 13.16 -3.96
C GLY A 46 5.79 11.78 -4.58
N LEU A 47 5.53 11.72 -5.88
CA LEU A 47 5.53 10.47 -6.63
C LEU A 47 6.90 9.79 -6.62
N GLU A 48 7.97 10.57 -6.78
CA GLU A 48 9.34 10.02 -6.83
C GLU A 48 9.71 9.36 -5.50
N ALA A 49 9.37 9.98 -4.36
CA ALA A 49 9.60 9.41 -3.04
C ALA A 49 8.81 8.12 -2.85
N PHE A 50 7.55 8.09 -3.30
CA PHE A 50 6.72 6.91 -3.23
C PHE A 50 7.28 5.77 -4.09
N LEU A 51 7.78 6.05 -5.27
CA LEU A 51 8.41 5.03 -6.13
C LEU A 51 9.63 4.41 -5.46
N GLY A 52 10.44 5.22 -4.75
CA GLY A 52 11.57 4.70 -3.98
C GLY A 52 11.13 3.78 -2.85
N PHE A 53 10.07 4.15 -2.13
CA PHE A 53 9.46 3.30 -1.11
C PHE A 53 8.99 1.97 -1.72
N PHE A 54 8.28 2.05 -2.85
CA PHE A 54 7.73 0.88 -3.52
C PHE A 54 8.84 -0.10 -3.94
N ALA A 55 9.97 0.43 -4.42
CA ALA A 55 11.12 -0.39 -4.75
C ALA A 55 11.70 -1.11 -3.53
N GLN A 56 11.77 -0.43 -2.38
CA GLN A 56 12.23 -1.06 -1.13
C GLN A 56 11.30 -2.20 -0.70
N VAL A 57 9.99 -2.01 -0.80
CA VAL A 57 9.02 -3.06 -0.48
C VAL A 57 9.23 -4.26 -1.41
N ALA A 58 9.39 -4.03 -2.71
CA ALA A 58 9.58 -5.08 -3.69
C ALA A 58 10.90 -5.87 -3.47
N ASP A 59 11.94 -5.19 -2.97
CA ASP A 59 13.21 -5.84 -2.66
C ASP A 59 13.16 -6.67 -1.36
N THR A 60 12.20 -6.38 -0.49
CA THR A 60 12.11 -6.99 0.84
C THR A 60 11.04 -8.07 0.94
N TYR A 61 9.91 -7.85 0.29
CA TYR A 61 8.73 -8.69 0.40
C TYR A 61 8.14 -9.05 -0.95
N ASP A 62 7.50 -10.21 -1.01
CA ASP A 62 6.50 -10.53 -2.02
C ASP A 62 5.13 -10.26 -1.38
N VAL A 63 4.30 -9.46 -2.03
CA VAL A 63 2.98 -9.09 -1.52
C VAL A 63 1.91 -9.58 -2.47
N LYS A 64 0.98 -10.37 -1.95
CA LYS A 64 -0.18 -10.84 -2.72
C LYS A 64 -1.46 -10.30 -2.13
N ILE A 65 -2.25 -9.63 -2.94
CA ILE A 65 -3.56 -9.11 -2.54
C ILE A 65 -4.62 -10.15 -2.92
N HIS A 66 -5.40 -10.59 -1.94
CA HIS A 66 -6.43 -11.61 -2.13
C HIS A 66 -7.81 -10.99 -2.33
N ASP A 67 -8.09 -9.89 -1.62
CA ASP A 67 -9.39 -9.25 -1.68
C ASP A 67 -9.26 -7.76 -1.35
N VAL A 68 -10.07 -6.94 -2.01
CA VAL A 68 -10.14 -5.50 -1.80
C VAL A 68 -11.60 -5.08 -1.74
N ASN A 69 -11.96 -4.39 -0.66
CA ASN A 69 -13.27 -3.76 -0.55
C ASN A 69 -13.07 -2.27 -0.30
N VAL A 70 -13.56 -1.43 -1.20
CA VAL A 70 -13.40 0.03 -1.08
C VAL A 70 -14.72 0.63 -0.65
N ILE A 71 -14.68 1.39 0.44
CA ILE A 71 -15.83 2.01 1.08
C ILE A 71 -15.79 3.51 0.82
N ASP A 72 -16.95 4.07 0.44
CA ASP A 72 -17.10 5.51 0.26
C ASP A 72 -17.28 6.17 1.63
N GLY A 73 -16.32 7.00 2.02
CA GLY A 73 -16.35 7.77 3.27
C GLY A 73 -16.63 9.25 3.04
N GLY A 74 -17.22 9.62 1.91
CA GLY A 74 -17.47 11.02 1.56
C GLY A 74 -16.24 11.67 0.95
N ASP A 75 -15.49 12.45 1.74
CA ASP A 75 -14.27 13.09 1.29
C ASP A 75 -13.08 12.14 1.25
N ILE A 76 -13.23 10.92 1.77
CA ILE A 76 -12.20 9.89 1.77
C ILE A 76 -12.75 8.60 1.18
N ALA A 77 -11.85 7.76 0.66
CA ALA A 77 -12.16 6.38 0.32
C ALA A 77 -11.33 5.47 1.23
N ILE A 78 -11.94 4.40 1.72
CA ILE A 78 -11.31 3.47 2.66
C ILE A 78 -11.19 2.11 1.98
N ALA A 79 -9.97 1.63 1.84
CA ALA A 79 -9.72 0.30 1.29
C ALA A 79 -9.46 -0.70 2.40
N LEU A 80 -10.25 -1.77 2.43
CA LEU A 80 -10.03 -2.92 3.31
C LEU A 80 -9.41 -4.00 2.45
N ILE A 81 -8.20 -4.42 2.80
CA ILE A 81 -7.39 -5.29 1.94
C ILE A 81 -6.96 -6.53 2.70
N ASP A 82 -7.25 -7.70 2.14
CA ASP A 82 -6.71 -8.97 2.62
C ASP A 82 -5.50 -9.33 1.78
N LEU A 83 -4.37 -9.62 2.43
CA LEU A 83 -3.13 -9.86 1.71
C LEU A 83 -2.21 -10.81 2.46
N THR A 84 -1.22 -11.35 1.72
CA THR A 84 -0.14 -12.15 2.27
C THR A 84 1.18 -11.47 1.96
N TRP A 85 1.97 -11.26 3.00
CA TRP A 85 3.34 -10.75 2.90
C TRP A 85 4.30 -11.92 3.11
N THR A 86 5.27 -12.07 2.21
CA THR A 86 6.32 -13.07 2.32
C THR A 86 7.67 -12.35 2.33
N SER A 87 8.48 -12.59 3.36
CA SER A 87 9.85 -12.06 3.38
C SER A 87 10.70 -12.80 2.35
N LEU A 88 11.36 -12.07 1.47
CA LEU A 88 12.25 -12.67 0.48
C LEU A 88 13.49 -13.28 1.13
N ALA A 89 13.97 -12.69 2.23
CA ALA A 89 15.17 -13.17 2.92
C ALA A 89 14.92 -14.42 3.76
N THR A 90 13.77 -14.47 4.47
CA THR A 90 13.49 -15.55 5.44
C THR A 90 12.47 -16.56 4.94
N THR A 91 11.73 -16.25 3.89
CA THR A 91 10.58 -17.01 3.35
C THR A 91 9.39 -17.15 4.32
N LYS A 92 9.44 -16.46 5.46
CA LYS A 92 8.30 -16.43 6.39
C LYS A 92 7.14 -15.66 5.78
N LYS A 93 5.93 -16.12 6.06
CA LYS A 93 4.69 -15.53 5.53
C LYS A 93 3.80 -15.03 6.64
N LEU A 94 3.05 -13.98 6.32
CA LEU A 94 2.01 -13.43 7.20
C LEU A 94 0.77 -13.16 6.37
N ASP A 95 -0.34 -13.81 6.73
CA ASP A 95 -1.65 -13.44 6.23
C ASP A 95 -2.20 -12.35 7.13
N THR A 96 -2.52 -11.19 6.56
CA THR A 96 -2.92 -10.03 7.34
C THR A 96 -3.90 -9.16 6.58
N GLN A 97 -4.30 -8.06 7.22
CA GLN A 97 -5.22 -7.09 6.66
C GLN A 97 -4.65 -5.70 6.82
N PHE A 98 -4.89 -4.87 5.80
CA PHE A 98 -4.55 -3.45 5.84
C PHE A 98 -5.81 -2.63 5.70
N VAL A 99 -5.85 -1.50 6.39
CA VAL A 99 -6.79 -0.43 6.11
C VAL A 99 -5.98 0.71 5.52
N GLU A 100 -6.40 1.18 4.35
CA GLU A 100 -5.76 2.32 3.71
C GLU A 100 -6.80 3.42 3.50
N ILE A 101 -6.44 4.64 3.86
CA ILE A 101 -7.32 5.81 3.70
C ILE A 101 -6.76 6.69 2.61
N TYR A 102 -7.60 7.00 1.63
CA TYR A 102 -7.22 7.74 0.42
C TYR A 102 -7.98 9.05 0.32
N THR A 103 -7.29 10.09 -0.14
CA THR A 103 -7.95 11.29 -0.67
C THR A 103 -7.68 11.40 -2.15
N THR A 104 -8.61 11.98 -2.88
CA THR A 104 -8.50 12.18 -4.33
C THR A 104 -8.87 13.61 -4.71
N ASP A 105 -8.35 14.08 -5.84
CA ASP A 105 -8.70 15.35 -6.44
C ASP A 105 -8.47 15.24 -7.95
N GLU A 106 -9.40 15.73 -8.74
CA GLU A 106 -9.33 15.73 -10.21
C GLU A 106 -8.95 14.34 -10.77
N ASP A 107 -9.61 13.30 -10.28
CA ASP A 107 -9.39 11.90 -10.69
C ASP A 107 -7.99 11.36 -10.40
N LYS A 108 -7.27 11.97 -9.46
CA LYS A 108 -5.97 11.51 -9.00
C LYS A 108 -5.97 11.29 -7.49
N ILE A 109 -5.19 10.31 -7.06
CA ILE A 109 -4.96 10.06 -5.64
C ILE A 109 -3.96 11.08 -5.11
N THR A 110 -4.36 11.82 -4.07
CA THR A 110 -3.55 12.90 -3.48
C THR A 110 -2.91 12.51 -2.16
N SER A 111 -3.47 11.54 -1.44
CA SER A 111 -2.84 11.00 -0.22
C SER A 111 -3.25 9.58 0.05
N ILE A 112 -2.36 8.85 0.72
CA ILE A 112 -2.58 7.47 1.18
C ILE A 112 -2.05 7.37 2.60
N SER A 113 -2.90 6.93 3.54
CA SER A 113 -2.48 6.61 4.90
C SER A 113 -2.70 5.13 5.14
N VAL A 114 -1.66 4.42 5.56
CA VAL A 114 -1.65 2.96 5.64
C VAL A 114 -1.66 2.50 7.09
N PHE A 115 -2.60 1.61 7.43
CA PHE A 115 -2.78 1.08 8.79
C PHE A 115 -2.82 -0.45 8.72
N PRO A 116 -1.66 -1.12 8.88
CA PRO A 116 -1.62 -2.57 8.97
C PRO A 116 -2.26 -3.06 10.26
N LYS A 117 -2.90 -4.21 10.22
CA LYS A 117 -3.49 -4.82 11.41
C LYS A 117 -2.42 -5.17 12.44
N ASP A 118 -1.24 -5.62 11.99
CA ASP A 118 -0.15 -6.06 12.87
C ASP A 118 1.22 -5.65 12.31
N THR A 119 1.62 -4.44 12.62
CA THR A 119 2.90 -3.88 12.16
C THR A 119 4.09 -4.65 12.73
N ARG A 120 3.98 -5.12 13.98
CA ARG A 120 5.05 -5.88 14.62
C ARG A 120 5.29 -7.21 13.92
N ALA A 121 4.23 -7.92 13.57
CA ALA A 121 4.36 -9.18 12.84
C ALA A 121 5.01 -8.98 11.46
N LEU A 122 4.68 -7.88 10.77
CA LEU A 122 5.35 -7.52 9.51
C LEU A 122 6.85 -7.31 9.70
N TYR A 123 7.22 -6.55 10.72
CA TYR A 123 8.63 -6.31 11.04
C TYR A 123 9.36 -7.62 11.34
N GLU A 124 8.75 -8.49 12.15
CA GLU A 124 9.35 -9.76 12.57
C GLU A 124 9.57 -10.73 11.41
N LEU A 125 8.84 -10.58 10.29
CA LEU A 125 9.07 -11.41 9.10
C LEU A 125 10.51 -11.30 8.58
N THR A 126 11.14 -10.15 8.74
CA THR A 126 12.49 -9.90 8.23
C THR A 126 13.58 -10.36 9.17
N LEU A 127 13.24 -10.74 10.41
CA LEU A 127 14.21 -11.16 11.40
C LEU A 127 14.63 -12.61 11.18
N PRO A 128 15.92 -12.94 11.42
CA PRO A 128 16.39 -14.31 11.28
C PRO A 128 15.63 -15.27 12.19
N THR A 129 15.45 -16.50 11.72
CA THR A 129 14.89 -17.58 12.54
C THR A 129 15.95 -18.03 13.54
N GLN A 130 15.58 -18.12 14.80
CA GLN A 130 16.47 -18.63 15.85
C GLN A 130 16.21 -20.11 16.08
#